data_2ab03209089aa5a124b75941f27264dd
#
_entry.id   2ab03209089aa5a124b75941f27264dd
#
_cell.length_a   1.000
_cell.length_b   1.000
_cell.length_c   1.000
_cell.angle_alpha   90.00
_cell.angle_beta   90.00
_cell.angle_gamma   90.00
#
_symmetry.space_group_name_H-M   'P 1'
#
loop_
_entity.id
_entity.type
_entity.pdbx_description
1 polymer ?
#
loop_
_entity_poly.entity_id
_entity_poly.type
_entity_poly.pdbx_seq_one_letter_code
_entity_poly.pdbx_strand_id
1 'polypeptide(L)'
;VGEDPVVQGHPPRPRPRTGLLANLGLFFASLVLSLLAAEAAVRLLSPVGPALLVTDPGVGKRYLPGFRGRVFVDEAGREVEVRINSAGFRGPEWARRKAPGGLRVAVVGDSMTAGIATDEERTFVRRLESALAAQWPGRPVEVMNFGVSSASTGAELATWREAVAGYAPDVVLLAFFTGNDLGDNCSRLTRAPRVYFELDGDGRLVHG
;
A
#
# COMPACT_ATOMS: atom_id res chain seq x y z
N VAL A 1 -36.57 -33.47 82.87
CA VAL A 1 -35.95 -32.22 82.47
C VAL A 1 -34.70 -32.64 81.72
N GLY A 2 -34.72 -32.62 80.38
CA GLY A 2 -33.60 -32.99 79.54
C GLY A 2 -32.88 -31.70 79.12
N GLU A 3 -31.62 -31.62 79.34
CA GLU A 3 -30.75 -30.56 78.84
C GLU A 3 -30.36 -30.87 77.36
N ASP A 4 -30.70 -29.95 76.44
CA ASP A 4 -30.29 -30.05 75.05
C ASP A 4 -28.80 -29.75 74.94
N PRO A 5 -28.06 -30.50 74.09
CA PRO A 5 -26.62 -30.26 73.88
C PRO A 5 -26.41 -28.96 73.09
N VAL A 6 -25.62 -28.06 73.63
CA VAL A 6 -25.14 -26.82 72.97
C VAL A 6 -24.31 -27.17 71.82
N VAL A 7 -24.79 -26.88 70.59
CA VAL A 7 -24.02 -27.00 69.36
C VAL A 7 -22.96 -25.87 69.31
N GLN A 8 -21.73 -26.21 69.56
CA GLN A 8 -20.61 -25.29 69.41
C GLN A 8 -20.37 -25.02 67.91
N GLY A 9 -20.81 -23.82 67.47
CA GLY A 9 -20.54 -23.31 66.12
C GLY A 9 -19.04 -23.13 65.91
N HIS A 10 -18.48 -23.78 64.88
CA HIS A 10 -17.09 -23.56 64.44
C HIS A 10 -16.91 -22.09 63.99
N PRO A 11 -15.85 -21.41 64.41
CA PRO A 11 -15.59 -20.04 63.97
C PRO A 11 -15.34 -20.04 62.42
N PRO A 12 -15.84 -19.03 61.69
CA PRO A 12 -15.66 -18.95 60.25
C PRO A 12 -14.18 -18.89 59.94
N ARG A 13 -13.71 -19.77 59.04
CA ARG A 13 -12.33 -19.76 58.56
C ARG A 13 -12.03 -18.42 57.90
N PRO A 14 -10.89 -17.75 58.23
CA PRO A 14 -10.54 -16.50 57.64
C PRO A 14 -10.31 -16.72 56.10
N ARG A 15 -11.05 -15.96 55.31
CA ARG A 15 -10.84 -15.93 53.82
C ARG A 15 -9.49 -15.30 53.57
N PRO A 16 -8.64 -15.93 52.75
CA PRO A 16 -7.35 -15.32 52.41
C PRO A 16 -7.63 -13.98 51.68
N ARG A 17 -7.19 -12.89 52.30
CA ARG A 17 -7.15 -11.57 51.66
C ARG A 17 -5.95 -11.61 50.71
N THR A 18 -6.17 -12.05 49.47
CA THR A 18 -5.23 -11.73 48.41
C THR A 18 -5.13 -10.22 48.33
N GLY A 19 -3.95 -9.65 48.65
CA GLY A 19 -3.79 -8.21 48.75
C GLY A 19 -4.09 -7.55 47.38
N LEU A 20 -4.60 -6.34 47.40
CA LEU A 20 -4.94 -5.56 46.20
C LEU A 20 -3.78 -5.59 45.18
N LEU A 21 -2.53 -5.52 45.66
CA LEU A 21 -1.34 -5.58 44.83
C LEU A 21 -1.16 -6.91 44.08
N ALA A 22 -1.47 -8.05 44.74
CA ALA A 22 -1.43 -9.34 44.11
C ALA A 22 -2.51 -9.49 43.02
N ASN A 23 -3.73 -8.96 43.26
CA ASN A 23 -4.78 -8.96 42.24
C ASN A 23 -4.49 -8.04 41.06
N LEU A 24 -3.91 -6.86 41.30
CA LEU A 24 -3.43 -5.98 40.25
C LEU A 24 -2.30 -6.63 39.45
N GLY A 25 -1.35 -7.30 40.12
CA GLY A 25 -0.27 -8.04 39.46
C GLY A 25 -0.83 -9.14 38.53
N LEU A 26 -1.79 -9.92 39.02
CA LEU A 26 -2.46 -10.95 38.21
C LEU A 26 -3.24 -10.36 37.04
N PHE A 27 -3.94 -9.24 37.27
CA PHE A 27 -4.65 -8.54 36.20
C PHE A 27 -3.70 -8.07 35.08
N PHE A 28 -2.62 -7.40 35.42
CA PHE A 28 -1.66 -6.93 34.41
C PHE A 28 -0.93 -8.09 33.73
N ALA A 29 -0.57 -9.14 34.47
CA ALA A 29 0.05 -10.32 33.88
C ALA A 29 -0.88 -11.02 32.89
N SER A 30 -2.17 -11.20 33.24
CA SER A 30 -3.14 -11.78 32.33
C SER A 30 -3.44 -10.91 31.12
N LEU A 31 -3.49 -9.59 31.30
CA LEU A 31 -3.66 -8.64 30.20
C LEU A 31 -2.49 -8.73 29.21
N VAL A 32 -1.25 -8.69 29.70
CA VAL A 32 -0.06 -8.82 28.87
C VAL A 32 -0.05 -10.17 28.12
N LEU A 33 -0.35 -11.25 28.83
CA LEU A 33 -0.39 -12.57 28.21
C LEU A 33 -1.48 -12.67 27.13
N SER A 34 -2.64 -12.07 27.39
CA SER A 34 -3.73 -12.03 26.40
C SER A 34 -3.37 -11.22 25.17
N LEU A 35 -2.70 -10.07 25.35
CA LEU A 35 -2.23 -9.25 24.23
C LEU A 35 -1.14 -9.98 23.40
N LEU A 36 -0.20 -10.66 24.07
CA LEU A 36 0.81 -11.46 23.37
C LEU A 36 0.19 -12.65 22.62
N ALA A 37 -0.81 -13.30 23.22
CA ALA A 37 -1.53 -14.38 22.56
C ALA A 37 -2.34 -13.87 21.35
N ALA A 38 -3.00 -12.71 21.48
CA ALA A 38 -3.72 -12.09 20.39
C ALA A 38 -2.77 -11.69 19.24
N GLU A 39 -1.63 -11.08 19.57
CA GLU A 39 -0.61 -10.71 18.57
C GLU A 39 -0.05 -11.95 17.86
N ALA A 40 0.25 -13.03 18.61
CA ALA A 40 0.70 -14.28 18.02
C ALA A 40 -0.38 -14.88 17.09
N ALA A 41 -1.65 -14.86 17.52
CA ALA A 41 -2.76 -15.33 16.70
C ALA A 41 -2.91 -14.51 15.41
N VAL A 42 -2.84 -13.18 15.49
CA VAL A 42 -2.89 -12.31 14.31
C VAL A 42 -1.74 -12.63 13.36
N ARG A 43 -0.51 -12.74 13.86
CA ARG A 43 0.66 -13.08 13.02
C ARG A 43 0.57 -14.44 12.34
N LEU A 44 -0.04 -15.42 13.01
CA LEU A 44 -0.19 -16.77 12.47
C LEU A 44 -1.37 -16.88 11.49
N LEU A 45 -2.48 -16.19 11.78
CA LEU A 45 -3.72 -16.29 11.01
C LEU A 45 -3.81 -15.27 9.87
N SER A 46 -3.13 -14.14 10.01
CA SER A 46 -3.10 -13.05 9.02
C SER A 46 -1.65 -12.65 8.76
N PRO A 47 -0.87 -13.46 8.03
CA PRO A 47 0.50 -13.09 7.71
C PRO A 47 0.47 -11.80 6.88
N VAL A 48 0.89 -10.70 7.49
CA VAL A 48 1.10 -9.44 6.80
C VAL A 48 2.25 -9.66 5.82
N GLY A 49 1.94 -9.64 4.54
CA GLY A 49 2.95 -9.72 3.49
C GLY A 49 3.94 -8.54 3.58
N PRO A 50 5.06 -8.61 2.90
CA PRO A 50 6.04 -7.52 2.87
C PRO A 50 5.36 -6.23 2.38
N ALA A 51 5.76 -5.10 2.97
CA ALA A 51 5.25 -3.80 2.53
C ALA A 51 5.59 -3.60 1.05
N LEU A 52 4.56 -3.60 0.21
CA LEU A 52 4.72 -3.42 -1.24
C LEU A 52 5.05 -1.97 -1.59
N LEU A 53 4.53 -1.01 -0.81
CA LEU A 53 4.76 0.43 -0.97
C LEU A 53 5.77 0.92 0.06
N VAL A 54 6.73 1.70 -0.41
CA VAL A 54 7.72 2.39 0.42
C VAL A 54 7.63 3.89 0.21
N THR A 55 7.95 4.65 1.25
CA THR A 55 8.01 6.12 1.16
C THR A 55 9.25 6.52 0.37
N ASP A 56 9.09 7.48 -0.52
CA ASP A 56 10.14 8.08 -1.32
C ASP A 56 10.07 9.59 -1.21
N PRO A 57 11.16 10.27 -0.82
CA PRO A 57 11.13 11.72 -0.62
C PRO A 57 10.85 12.52 -1.88
N GLY A 58 11.22 12.03 -3.06
CA GLY A 58 11.06 12.75 -4.34
C GLY A 58 9.65 12.63 -4.91
N VAL A 59 9.08 11.40 -4.88
CA VAL A 59 7.78 11.11 -5.51
C VAL A 59 6.69 10.75 -4.51
N GLY A 60 6.96 10.81 -3.21
CA GLY A 60 6.04 10.47 -2.13
C GLY A 60 5.99 8.97 -1.84
N LYS A 61 5.66 8.16 -2.80
CA LYS A 61 5.61 6.69 -2.68
C LYS A 61 6.10 6.01 -3.94
N ARG A 62 6.70 4.83 -3.76
CA ARG A 62 6.99 3.89 -4.87
C ARG A 62 6.78 2.46 -4.42
N TYR A 63 6.66 1.56 -5.34
CA TYR A 63 6.71 0.14 -5.01
C TYR A 63 8.13 -0.30 -4.70
N LEU A 64 8.25 -1.35 -3.87
CA LEU A 64 9.53 -1.96 -3.54
C LEU A 64 10.19 -2.50 -4.81
N PRO A 65 11.31 -1.93 -5.27
CA PRO A 65 11.97 -2.36 -6.50
C PRO A 65 12.34 -3.84 -6.49
N GLY A 66 12.11 -4.52 -7.60
CA GLY A 66 12.42 -5.94 -7.75
C GLY A 66 11.49 -6.89 -7.01
N PHE A 67 10.42 -6.40 -6.38
CA PHE A 67 9.46 -7.26 -5.68
C PHE A 67 8.83 -8.26 -6.64
N ARG A 68 8.78 -9.52 -6.19
CA ARG A 68 8.05 -10.61 -6.86
C ARG A 68 7.37 -11.44 -5.79
N GLY A 69 6.06 -11.58 -5.87
CA GLY A 69 5.30 -12.33 -4.87
C GLY A 69 3.81 -12.23 -5.06
N ARG A 70 3.09 -12.91 -4.19
CA ARG A 70 1.63 -12.86 -4.14
C ARG A 70 1.21 -11.89 -3.06
N VAL A 71 0.26 -11.05 -3.39
CA VAL A 71 -0.32 -10.05 -2.49
C VAL A 71 -1.80 -10.35 -2.37
N PHE A 72 -2.29 -10.50 -1.15
CA PHE A 72 -3.73 -10.58 -0.93
C PHE A 72 -4.33 -9.19 -1.11
N VAL A 73 -5.34 -9.11 -1.94
CA VAL A 73 -6.02 -7.86 -2.28
C VAL A 73 -7.47 -7.97 -1.83
N ASP A 74 -7.84 -7.20 -0.80
CA ASP A 74 -9.16 -7.25 -0.17
C ASP A 74 -10.28 -6.96 -1.17
N GLU A 75 -10.08 -5.97 -2.05
CA GLU A 75 -11.06 -5.59 -3.08
C GLU A 75 -11.27 -6.72 -4.10
N ALA A 76 -10.26 -7.52 -4.35
CA ALA A 76 -10.34 -8.66 -5.25
C ALA A 76 -10.78 -9.95 -4.55
N GLY A 77 -10.72 -10.00 -3.21
CA GLY A 77 -11.00 -11.18 -2.39
C GLY A 77 -10.07 -12.37 -2.68
N ARG A 78 -8.88 -12.12 -3.22
CA ARG A 78 -7.93 -13.15 -3.66
C ARG A 78 -6.49 -12.65 -3.66
N GLU A 79 -5.56 -13.60 -3.71
CA GLU A 79 -4.17 -13.29 -4.00
C GLU A 79 -3.95 -12.96 -5.48
N VAL A 80 -3.15 -11.95 -5.73
CA VAL A 80 -2.70 -11.53 -7.06
C VAL A 80 -1.18 -11.63 -7.12
N GLU A 81 -0.65 -12.22 -8.19
CA GLU A 81 0.78 -12.19 -8.44
C GLU A 81 1.20 -10.78 -8.88
N VAL A 82 2.15 -10.22 -8.14
CA VAL A 82 2.66 -8.86 -8.39
C VAL A 82 4.14 -8.95 -8.70
N ARG A 83 4.51 -8.34 -9.83
CA ARG A 83 5.89 -8.17 -10.26
C ARG A 83 6.18 -6.68 -10.40
N ILE A 84 7.15 -6.20 -9.63
CA ILE A 84 7.66 -4.84 -9.68
C ILE A 84 9.06 -4.89 -10.28
N ASN A 85 9.30 -4.09 -11.28
CA ASN A 85 10.61 -4.01 -11.94
C ASN A 85 11.67 -3.29 -11.08
N SER A 86 12.89 -3.25 -11.55
CA SER A 86 14.02 -2.61 -10.86
C SER A 86 13.85 -1.11 -10.67
N ALA A 87 13.01 -0.46 -11.47
CA ALA A 87 12.67 0.96 -11.35
C ALA A 87 11.54 1.25 -10.35
N GLY A 88 10.93 0.22 -9.73
CA GLY A 88 9.85 0.38 -8.75
C GLY A 88 8.46 0.53 -9.37
N PHE A 89 8.22 0.02 -10.57
CA PHE A 89 6.93 0.06 -11.25
C PHE A 89 6.46 -1.34 -11.61
N ARG A 90 5.14 -1.51 -11.71
CA ARG A 90 4.56 -2.79 -12.06
C ARG A 90 4.78 -3.13 -13.52
N GLY A 91 5.31 -4.31 -13.78
CA GLY A 91 5.51 -4.83 -15.13
C GLY A 91 6.91 -5.37 -15.36
N PRO A 92 7.27 -5.59 -16.63
CA PRO A 92 8.58 -6.08 -17.02
C PRO A 92 9.68 -5.03 -16.82
N GLU A 93 10.94 -5.44 -16.97
CA GLU A 93 12.05 -4.49 -17.09
C GLU A 93 11.94 -3.76 -18.43
N TRP A 94 12.18 -2.45 -18.40
CA TRP A 94 12.18 -1.63 -19.60
C TRP A 94 13.60 -1.16 -19.95
N ALA A 95 13.98 -1.33 -21.20
CA ALA A 95 15.23 -0.78 -21.67
C ALA A 95 15.17 0.76 -21.73
N ARG A 96 16.20 1.45 -21.23
CA ARG A 96 16.26 2.92 -21.33
C ARG A 96 16.21 3.37 -22.80
N ARG A 97 16.91 2.67 -23.69
CA ARG A 97 16.89 2.98 -25.11
C ARG A 97 15.72 2.28 -25.80
N LYS A 98 14.87 3.05 -26.46
CA LYS A 98 13.75 2.57 -27.26
C LYS A 98 14.23 1.75 -28.45
N ALA A 99 13.51 0.72 -28.85
CA ALA A 99 13.76 -0.02 -30.08
C ALA A 99 13.63 0.91 -31.29
N PRO A 100 14.49 0.79 -32.31
CA PRO A 100 14.41 1.59 -33.53
C PRO A 100 13.03 1.46 -34.18
N GLY A 101 12.42 2.60 -34.54
CA GLY A 101 11.09 2.64 -35.14
C GLY A 101 9.93 2.30 -34.17
N GLY A 102 10.22 1.95 -32.92
CA GLY A 102 9.23 1.58 -31.93
C GLY A 102 8.32 2.74 -31.50
N LEU A 103 7.17 2.40 -30.99
CA LEU A 103 6.25 3.30 -30.26
C LEU A 103 6.39 3.02 -28.79
N ARG A 104 6.65 4.07 -28.01
CA ARG A 104 6.72 4.00 -26.55
C ARG A 104 5.69 4.92 -25.94
N VAL A 105 4.77 4.35 -25.15
CA VAL A 105 3.74 5.06 -24.42
C VAL A 105 4.01 4.92 -22.93
N ALA A 106 4.04 6.02 -22.20
CA ALA A 106 4.09 6.02 -20.75
C ALA A 106 2.69 6.31 -20.20
N VAL A 107 2.19 5.45 -19.32
CA VAL A 107 0.93 5.69 -18.61
C VAL A 107 1.25 6.03 -17.17
N VAL A 108 0.94 7.25 -16.77
CA VAL A 108 1.15 7.78 -15.42
C VAL A 108 -0.20 7.86 -14.73
N GLY A 109 -0.29 7.51 -13.47
CA GLY A 109 -1.54 7.51 -12.72
C GLY A 109 -1.39 6.88 -11.33
N ASP A 110 -2.50 6.68 -10.69
CA ASP A 110 -2.63 6.17 -9.32
C ASP A 110 -2.78 4.64 -9.22
N SER A 111 -3.57 4.18 -8.23
CA SER A 111 -3.86 2.76 -8.00
C SER A 111 -4.60 2.10 -9.16
N MET A 112 -5.42 2.85 -9.89
CA MET A 112 -6.16 2.33 -11.05
C MET A 112 -5.20 1.99 -12.18
N THR A 113 -4.18 2.80 -12.38
CA THR A 113 -3.10 2.56 -13.37
C THR A 113 -2.18 1.44 -12.91
N ALA A 114 -1.78 1.45 -11.63
CA ALA A 114 -0.96 0.37 -11.07
C ALA A 114 -1.64 -1.00 -11.19
N GLY A 115 -2.95 -1.05 -11.02
CA GLY A 115 -3.79 -2.24 -11.24
C GLY A 115 -3.43 -3.43 -10.36
N ILE A 116 -2.94 -3.22 -9.11
CA ILE A 116 -2.45 -4.28 -8.21
C ILE A 116 -3.54 -5.33 -7.92
N ALA A 117 -4.81 -4.93 -7.91
CA ALA A 117 -5.94 -5.83 -7.68
C ALA A 117 -6.27 -6.78 -8.85
N THR A 118 -5.55 -6.69 -9.94
CA THR A 118 -5.80 -7.45 -11.18
C THR A 118 -4.53 -8.14 -11.64
N ASP A 119 -4.67 -9.29 -12.31
CA ASP A 119 -3.54 -9.95 -12.97
C ASP A 119 -2.90 -9.02 -14.00
N GLU A 120 -1.57 -9.01 -14.11
CA GLU A 120 -0.82 -8.05 -14.92
C GLU A 120 -1.35 -7.98 -16.36
N GLU A 121 -1.56 -9.12 -16.98
CA GLU A 121 -2.03 -9.23 -18.38
C GLU A 121 -3.46 -8.69 -18.59
N ARG A 122 -4.23 -8.53 -17.52
CA ARG A 122 -5.59 -8.01 -17.55
C ARG A 122 -5.69 -6.52 -17.25
N THR A 123 -4.58 -5.87 -16.86
CA THR A 123 -4.55 -4.43 -16.65
C THR A 123 -4.85 -3.68 -17.95
N PHE A 124 -5.44 -2.49 -17.85
CA PHE A 124 -5.71 -1.70 -19.04
C PHE A 124 -4.45 -1.30 -19.78
N VAL A 125 -3.34 -1.12 -19.06
CA VAL A 125 -2.02 -0.80 -19.65
C VAL A 125 -1.54 -1.91 -20.58
N ARG A 126 -1.60 -3.18 -20.12
CA ARG A 126 -1.22 -4.34 -20.97
C ARG A 126 -2.19 -4.56 -22.12
N ARG A 127 -3.48 -4.32 -21.89
CA ARG A 127 -4.49 -4.38 -22.97
C ARG A 127 -4.28 -3.28 -24.01
N LEU A 128 -3.91 -2.08 -23.57
CA LEU A 128 -3.57 -0.99 -24.48
C LEU A 128 -2.36 -1.36 -25.36
N GLU A 129 -1.32 -1.93 -24.74
CA GLU A 129 -0.15 -2.41 -25.48
C GLU A 129 -0.55 -3.44 -26.56
N SER A 130 -1.33 -4.44 -26.19
CA SER A 130 -1.81 -5.46 -27.12
C SER A 130 -2.66 -4.86 -28.25
N ALA A 131 -3.54 -3.91 -27.93
CA ALA A 131 -4.39 -3.26 -28.91
C ALA A 131 -3.59 -2.40 -29.90
N LEU A 132 -2.61 -1.64 -29.41
CA LEU A 132 -1.72 -0.82 -30.24
C LEU A 132 -0.81 -1.71 -31.12
N ALA A 133 -0.27 -2.79 -30.55
CA ALA A 133 0.56 -3.74 -31.33
C ALA A 133 -0.24 -4.41 -32.46
N ALA A 134 -1.53 -4.71 -32.24
CA ALA A 134 -2.41 -5.24 -33.28
C ALA A 134 -2.70 -4.23 -34.42
N GLN A 135 -2.72 -2.94 -34.10
CA GLN A 135 -2.93 -1.86 -35.07
C GLN A 135 -1.72 -1.64 -35.97
N TRP A 136 -0.51 -1.93 -35.50
CA TRP A 136 0.74 -1.73 -36.24
C TRP A 136 1.60 -3.00 -36.29
N PRO A 137 1.19 -4.00 -37.08
CA PRO A 137 1.95 -5.25 -37.22
C PRO A 137 3.40 -4.97 -37.66
N GLY A 138 4.37 -5.58 -36.95
CA GLY A 138 5.81 -5.43 -37.24
C GLY A 138 6.45 -4.19 -36.61
N ARG A 139 5.71 -3.28 -35.98
CA ARG A 139 6.25 -2.17 -35.22
C ARG A 139 6.39 -2.56 -33.74
N PRO A 140 7.55 -2.43 -33.12
CA PRO A 140 7.68 -2.61 -31.67
C PRO A 140 6.79 -1.60 -30.94
N VAL A 141 5.91 -2.07 -30.06
CA VAL A 141 5.08 -1.25 -29.21
C VAL A 141 5.38 -1.59 -27.77
N GLU A 142 5.55 -0.58 -26.95
CA GLU A 142 5.86 -0.70 -25.54
C GLU A 142 4.98 0.30 -24.74
N VAL A 143 4.13 -0.22 -23.87
CA VAL A 143 3.31 0.61 -22.98
C VAL A 143 3.75 0.38 -21.55
N MET A 144 4.36 1.41 -20.97
CA MET A 144 4.99 1.35 -19.66
C MET A 144 4.01 1.84 -18.59
N ASN A 145 3.87 1.07 -17.52
CA ASN A 145 2.99 1.36 -16.40
C ASN A 145 3.75 2.12 -15.30
N PHE A 146 3.54 3.41 -15.19
CA PHE A 146 4.09 4.26 -14.13
C PHE A 146 3.05 4.59 -13.05
N GLY A 147 2.01 3.78 -12.92
CA GLY A 147 1.01 3.92 -11.86
C GLY A 147 1.57 3.53 -10.50
N VAL A 148 1.23 4.32 -9.48
CA VAL A 148 1.59 4.05 -8.08
C VAL A 148 0.38 4.27 -7.18
N SER A 149 0.03 3.28 -6.37
CA SER A 149 -1.12 3.40 -5.45
C SER A 149 -0.98 4.60 -4.53
N SER A 150 -2.05 5.36 -4.40
CA SER A 150 -2.12 6.62 -3.63
C SER A 150 -1.25 7.77 -4.20
N ALA A 151 -0.82 7.71 -5.45
CA ALA A 151 -0.26 8.88 -6.10
C ALA A 151 -1.34 9.96 -6.26
N SER A 152 -0.97 11.21 -6.03
CA SER A 152 -1.72 12.39 -6.44
C SER A 152 -1.17 12.89 -7.77
N THR A 153 -1.88 13.79 -8.46
CA THR A 153 -1.36 14.38 -9.71
C THR A 153 -0.02 15.10 -9.48
N GLY A 154 0.21 15.66 -8.27
CA GLY A 154 1.51 16.20 -7.89
C GLY A 154 2.60 15.12 -7.84
N ALA A 155 2.32 13.97 -7.22
CA ALA A 155 3.24 12.83 -7.19
C ALA A 155 3.47 12.24 -8.59
N GLU A 156 2.46 12.24 -9.46
CA GLU A 156 2.56 11.83 -10.86
C GLU A 156 3.47 12.76 -11.67
N LEU A 157 3.38 14.09 -11.45
CA LEU A 157 4.30 15.05 -12.04
C LEU A 157 5.74 14.85 -11.57
N ALA A 158 5.94 14.58 -10.27
CA ALA A 158 7.25 14.25 -9.72
C ALA A 158 7.79 12.95 -10.36
N THR A 159 6.96 11.92 -10.45
CA THR A 159 7.29 10.64 -11.12
C THR A 159 7.68 10.86 -12.59
N TRP A 160 6.94 11.72 -13.30
CA TRP A 160 7.31 12.11 -14.66
C TRP A 160 8.73 12.69 -14.72
N ARG A 161 9.02 13.68 -13.88
CA ARG A 161 10.32 14.37 -13.87
C ARG A 161 11.47 13.46 -13.50
N GLU A 162 11.29 12.59 -12.50
CA GLU A 162 12.37 11.77 -11.95
C GLU A 162 12.61 10.46 -12.73
N ALA A 163 11.54 9.83 -13.21
CA ALA A 163 11.64 8.50 -13.78
C ALA A 163 11.24 8.46 -15.27
N VAL A 164 10.04 8.93 -15.61
CA VAL A 164 9.40 8.67 -16.91
C VAL A 164 10.15 9.35 -18.04
N ALA A 165 10.53 10.63 -17.86
CA ALA A 165 11.22 11.41 -18.90
C ALA A 165 12.51 10.72 -19.40
N GLY A 166 13.23 10.01 -18.51
CA GLY A 166 14.45 9.28 -18.84
C GLY A 166 14.24 8.07 -19.77
N TYR A 167 13.01 7.63 -19.98
CA TYR A 167 12.67 6.59 -20.96
C TYR A 167 12.31 7.12 -22.34
N ALA A 168 12.25 8.45 -22.52
CA ALA A 168 11.93 9.13 -23.77
C ALA A 168 10.67 8.56 -24.47
N PRO A 169 9.49 8.56 -23.80
CA PRO A 169 8.25 8.10 -24.42
C PRO A 169 7.83 9.05 -25.56
N ASP A 170 7.18 8.48 -26.58
CA ASP A 170 6.57 9.25 -27.67
C ASP A 170 5.24 9.88 -27.25
N VAL A 171 4.53 9.20 -26.32
CA VAL A 171 3.23 9.62 -25.79
C VAL A 171 3.22 9.41 -24.29
N VAL A 172 2.65 10.37 -23.57
CA VAL A 172 2.35 10.25 -22.15
C VAL A 172 0.84 10.33 -21.96
N LEU A 173 0.30 9.32 -21.30
CA LEU A 173 -1.10 9.29 -20.89
C LEU A 173 -1.17 9.53 -19.38
N LEU A 174 -1.81 10.61 -18.98
CA LEU A 174 -2.19 10.87 -17.60
C LEU A 174 -3.56 10.24 -17.34
N ALA A 175 -3.59 9.20 -16.52
CA ALA A 175 -4.83 8.54 -16.10
C ALA A 175 -5.35 9.21 -14.82
N PHE A 176 -6.02 10.34 -14.99
CA PHE A 176 -6.56 11.14 -13.89
C PHE A 176 -7.81 10.48 -13.30
N PHE A 177 -7.80 10.22 -11.99
CA PHE A 177 -8.93 9.66 -11.27
C PHE A 177 -9.67 10.73 -10.46
N THR A 178 -10.87 11.08 -10.90
CA THR A 178 -11.68 12.15 -10.30
C THR A 178 -12.11 11.87 -8.86
N GLY A 179 -12.02 10.61 -8.40
CA GLY A 179 -12.45 10.20 -7.06
C GLY A 179 -11.56 10.73 -5.94
N ASN A 180 -10.26 10.87 -6.17
CA ASN A 180 -9.32 11.32 -5.14
C ASN A 180 -8.29 12.36 -5.60
N ASP A 181 -7.90 12.40 -6.89
CA ASP A 181 -6.79 13.24 -7.36
C ASP A 181 -7.00 14.74 -7.07
N LEU A 182 -8.23 15.23 -7.17
CA LEU A 182 -8.53 16.61 -6.80
C LEU A 182 -8.26 16.91 -5.33
N GLY A 183 -8.70 16.03 -4.43
CA GLY A 183 -8.50 16.16 -2.98
C GLY A 183 -7.05 15.94 -2.58
N ASP A 184 -6.40 14.97 -3.20
CA ASP A 184 -5.04 14.55 -2.90
C ASP A 184 -3.96 15.57 -3.31
N ASN A 185 -4.29 16.53 -4.17
CA ASN A 185 -3.41 17.64 -4.52
C ASN A 185 -3.43 18.80 -3.51
N CYS A 186 -4.30 18.75 -2.50
CA CYS A 186 -4.44 19.84 -1.53
C CYS A 186 -4.06 19.36 -0.12
N SER A 187 -2.97 19.92 0.43
CA SER A 187 -2.48 19.61 1.79
C SER A 187 -3.49 19.90 2.91
N ARG A 188 -4.45 20.80 2.66
CA ARG A 188 -5.52 21.13 3.61
C ARG A 188 -6.65 20.12 3.60
N LEU A 189 -6.87 19.41 2.48
CA LEU A 189 -7.92 18.41 2.33
C LEU A 189 -7.42 17.01 2.72
N THR A 190 -6.15 16.73 2.49
CA THR A 190 -5.54 15.44 2.80
C THR A 190 -4.33 15.63 3.71
N ARG A 191 -4.37 15.03 4.92
CA ARG A 191 -3.26 15.08 5.89
C ARG A 191 -2.20 14.00 5.69
N ALA A 192 -2.28 13.24 4.61
CA ALA A 192 -1.30 12.20 4.32
C ALA A 192 0.03 12.82 3.85
N PRO A 193 1.18 12.23 4.19
CA PRO A 193 2.46 12.65 3.64
C PRO A 193 2.47 12.38 2.14
N ARG A 194 2.45 13.44 1.35
CA ARG A 194 2.40 13.43 -0.12
C ARG A 194 3.33 14.50 -0.68
N VAL A 195 3.61 14.39 -1.94
CA VAL A 195 4.27 15.47 -2.70
C VAL A 195 3.21 16.48 -3.12
N TYR A 196 3.41 17.71 -2.69
CA TYR A 196 2.55 18.84 -3.08
C TYR A 196 3.34 19.81 -3.93
N PHE A 197 2.63 20.53 -4.79
CA PHE A 197 3.18 21.63 -5.55
C PHE A 197 2.38 22.88 -5.28
N GLU A 198 3.07 23.99 -5.18
CA GLU A 198 2.48 25.33 -5.01
C GLU A 198 2.95 26.24 -6.11
N LEU A 199 2.19 27.31 -6.37
CA LEU A 199 2.64 28.35 -7.28
C LEU A 199 3.45 29.38 -6.48
N ASP A 200 4.66 29.69 -6.94
CA ASP A 200 5.45 30.80 -6.40
C ASP A 200 4.88 32.17 -6.81
N GLY A 201 5.51 33.25 -6.35
CA GLY A 201 5.09 34.61 -6.66
C GLY A 201 5.12 34.96 -8.15
N ASP A 202 5.84 34.20 -8.97
CA ASP A 202 5.93 34.33 -10.42
C ASP A 202 4.97 33.40 -11.17
N GLY A 203 4.15 32.65 -10.45
CA GLY A 203 3.22 31.66 -11.01
C GLY A 203 3.86 30.40 -11.51
N ARG A 204 5.09 30.06 -11.06
CA ARG A 204 5.76 28.83 -11.39
C ARG A 204 5.43 27.75 -10.37
N LEU A 205 5.34 26.50 -10.84
CA LEU A 205 5.07 25.36 -9.99
C LEU A 205 6.34 24.94 -9.25
N VAL A 206 6.35 25.10 -7.94
CA VAL A 206 7.43 24.71 -7.04
C VAL A 206 6.99 23.59 -6.11
N HIS A 207 7.95 22.80 -5.65
CA HIS A 207 7.70 21.75 -4.66
C HIS A 207 7.42 22.41 -3.30
N GLY A 208 6.24 22.11 -2.71
CA GLY A 208 5.82 22.63 -1.42
C GLY A 208 6.30 21.79 -0.23
#